data_722217b76f8411249d6f8ac6b2e8c47d
#
_entry.id   722217b76f8411249d6f8ac6b2e8c47d
#
_cell.length_a   1.000
_cell.length_b   1.000
_cell.length_c   1.000
_cell.angle_alpha   90.00
_cell.angle_beta   90.00
_cell.angle_gamma   90.00
#
_symmetry.space_group_name_H-M   'P 1'
#
loop_
_entity.id
_entity.type
_entity.pdbx_description
1 polymer ?
#
loop_
_entity_poly.entity_id
_entity_poly.type
_entity_poly.pdbx_seq_one_letter_code
_entity_poly.pdbx_strand_id
1 'polypeptide(L)'
;NGDRLGDRVLKAGYTNWIQAASQGAPFVGDSAPPDMIGDKMCWAVYHDRDDTLKFNDAGHTGPIGIEIRQTTFAFKREGPLNNIIFVKFQAYNKGGNTIQNCYFSLWADPDLGGSGDDLVGCDSTLGLGFIYNANNADADYGSQPPSLGYDFFQGPLVYTGELTDEGKAWGTTWPGYKNLGMVSFNKYINGTDPNDAGESYNYMQGFNADGSVYTYNGFPTKYFVAGDPVAGTGDLDFSPADRRFMQSTGPITFRPGDSVEILAAIIVGDGTDRKSSISVMKYYDVFAQKAYDDNFVVAKSPIAPVVDVVGLNGMVSLAWTDTSEIDHGDYPFEGYTIYQGASPAGPWTVIDNFAVLNATVKDEVIDPFSGQTETRVVKVAFDKPIQRYLGISED
;
A
#
# COMPACT_ATOMS: atom_id res chain seq x y z
N ASN A 1 -8.88 -20.97 -3.97
CA ASN A 1 -9.15 -20.28 -5.20
C ASN A 1 -10.60 -19.88 -5.28
N GLY A 2 -10.94 -18.76 -4.70
CA GLY A 2 -12.23 -18.13 -4.95
C GLY A 2 -12.23 -17.51 -6.32
N ASP A 3 -12.31 -18.34 -7.36
CA ASP A 3 -12.43 -17.83 -8.70
C ASP A 3 -13.73 -17.01 -8.82
N ARG A 4 -13.62 -15.75 -9.21
CA ARG A 4 -14.71 -14.80 -9.13
C ARG A 4 -15.11 -14.34 -10.53
N LEU A 5 -16.35 -14.55 -10.86
CA LEU A 5 -16.99 -13.94 -12.01
C LEU A 5 -18.05 -12.96 -11.49
N GLY A 6 -17.85 -11.67 -11.76
CA GLY A 6 -18.81 -10.65 -11.39
C GLY A 6 -19.17 -10.67 -9.91
N ASP A 7 -18.17 -10.52 -9.05
CA ASP A 7 -18.32 -10.45 -7.61
C ASP A 7 -18.96 -11.66 -6.91
N ARG A 8 -18.95 -12.80 -7.58
CA ARG A 8 -19.44 -14.05 -7.00
C ARG A 8 -18.31 -15.05 -6.81
N VAL A 9 -18.27 -15.65 -5.63
CA VAL A 9 -17.45 -16.83 -5.39
C VAL A 9 -18.08 -18.00 -6.13
N LEU A 10 -17.35 -18.64 -7.02
CA LEU A 10 -17.84 -19.84 -7.69
C LEU A 10 -18.06 -20.96 -6.67
N LYS A 11 -19.01 -21.85 -6.93
CA LYS A 11 -19.33 -22.96 -6.04
C LYS A 11 -18.10 -23.82 -5.68
N ALA A 12 -17.20 -24.03 -6.64
CA ALA A 12 -15.93 -24.75 -6.41
C ALA A 12 -15.00 -23.99 -5.45
N GLY A 13 -14.87 -22.67 -5.62
CA GLY A 13 -14.08 -21.83 -4.72
C GLY A 13 -14.65 -21.79 -3.30
N TYR A 14 -15.98 -21.75 -3.18
CA TYR A 14 -16.65 -21.82 -1.89
C TYR A 14 -16.42 -23.16 -1.17
N THR A 15 -16.49 -24.25 -1.88
CA THR A 15 -16.20 -25.59 -1.31
C THR A 15 -14.77 -25.67 -0.81
N ASN A 16 -13.81 -25.14 -1.56
CA ASN A 16 -12.41 -25.06 -1.14
C ASN A 16 -12.26 -24.17 0.09
N TRP A 17 -13.05 -23.08 0.20
CA TRP A 17 -12.99 -22.18 1.36
C TRP A 17 -13.46 -22.86 2.65
N ILE A 18 -14.53 -23.65 2.62
CA ILE A 18 -14.96 -24.46 3.78
C ILE A 18 -13.83 -25.35 4.27
N GLN A 19 -13.09 -25.96 3.36
CA GLN A 19 -11.93 -26.77 3.69
C GLN A 19 -10.79 -25.93 4.27
N ALA A 20 -10.52 -24.75 3.69
CA ALA A 20 -9.53 -23.80 4.17
C ALA A 20 -9.90 -23.20 5.54
N ALA A 21 -11.18 -23.00 5.84
CA ALA A 21 -11.67 -22.50 7.13
C ALA A 21 -11.25 -23.44 8.28
N SER A 22 -11.23 -24.75 8.05
CA SER A 22 -10.71 -25.72 9.03
C SER A 22 -9.22 -25.57 9.31
N GLN A 23 -8.49 -24.90 8.43
CA GLN A 23 -7.06 -24.59 8.55
C GLN A 23 -6.81 -23.16 9.02
N GLY A 24 -7.89 -22.37 9.25
CA GLY A 24 -7.82 -21.04 9.79
C GLY A 24 -8.04 -19.90 8.78
N ALA A 25 -8.61 -20.19 7.61
CA ALA A 25 -9.07 -19.14 6.70
C ALA A 25 -10.21 -18.32 7.36
N PRO A 26 -10.28 -17.01 7.15
CA PRO A 26 -11.34 -16.19 7.72
C PRO A 26 -12.70 -16.56 7.18
N PHE A 27 -13.69 -16.73 8.07
CA PHE A 27 -15.07 -17.09 7.71
C PHE A 27 -16.09 -16.51 8.67
N VAL A 28 -17.34 -16.41 8.24
CA VAL A 28 -18.47 -15.96 9.05
C VAL A 28 -19.54 -17.04 9.17
N GLY A 29 -20.17 -17.14 10.33
CA GLY A 29 -21.29 -18.04 10.60
C GLY A 29 -20.95 -19.53 10.50
N ASP A 30 -21.95 -20.37 10.72
CA ASP A 30 -21.78 -21.84 10.84
C ASP A 30 -21.56 -22.53 9.49
N SER A 31 -22.00 -21.95 8.38
CA SER A 31 -21.81 -22.48 7.03
C SER A 31 -20.46 -22.08 6.40
N ALA A 32 -19.65 -21.36 7.17
CA ALA A 32 -18.29 -20.93 6.83
C ALA A 32 -18.13 -20.25 5.45
N PRO A 33 -19.00 -19.29 5.04
CA PRO A 33 -18.69 -18.45 3.91
C PRO A 33 -17.45 -17.61 4.21
N PRO A 34 -16.68 -17.20 3.19
CA PRO A 34 -15.53 -16.34 3.40
C PRO A 34 -15.93 -15.03 4.09
N ASP A 35 -15.15 -14.63 5.12
CA ASP A 35 -15.20 -13.29 5.68
C ASP A 35 -14.41 -12.36 4.75
N MET A 36 -15.13 -11.78 3.80
CA MET A 36 -14.53 -11.02 2.70
C MET A 36 -14.03 -9.66 3.14
N ILE A 37 -12.75 -9.45 2.95
CA ILE A 37 -12.12 -8.14 3.07
C ILE A 37 -11.89 -7.63 1.64
N GLY A 38 -12.43 -6.44 1.35
CA GLY A 38 -12.36 -5.87 0.00
C GLY A 38 -13.22 -6.61 -1.02
N ASP A 39 -12.97 -6.33 -2.28
CA ASP A 39 -13.74 -6.87 -3.41
C ASP A 39 -13.12 -8.18 -3.94
N LYS A 40 -11.86 -8.43 -3.65
CA LYS A 40 -11.14 -9.65 -4.00
C LYS A 40 -10.25 -10.08 -2.83
N MET A 41 -10.30 -11.35 -2.50
CA MET A 41 -9.51 -11.91 -1.41
C MET A 41 -8.97 -13.29 -1.77
N CYS A 42 -7.72 -13.56 -1.39
CA CYS A 42 -7.07 -14.85 -1.46
C CYS A 42 -6.53 -15.22 -0.08
N TRP A 43 -6.53 -16.50 0.24
CA TRP A 43 -5.95 -16.99 1.48
C TRP A 43 -5.04 -18.20 1.21
N ALA A 44 -3.94 -18.26 1.95
CA ALA A 44 -2.99 -19.37 1.91
C ALA A 44 -2.42 -19.62 3.30
N VAL A 45 -2.03 -20.88 3.57
CA VAL A 45 -1.24 -21.27 4.74
C VAL A 45 -0.01 -22.04 4.29
N TYR A 46 1.12 -21.74 4.91
CA TYR A 46 2.39 -22.41 4.65
C TYR A 46 3.23 -22.47 5.93
N HIS A 47 4.24 -23.34 5.94
CA HIS A 47 5.11 -23.55 7.09
C HIS A 47 6.48 -24.05 6.64
N ASP A 48 7.47 -23.93 7.51
CA ASP A 48 8.85 -24.32 7.26
C ASP A 48 9.21 -25.76 7.70
N ARG A 49 8.21 -26.60 8.06
CA ARG A 49 8.46 -27.91 8.68
C ARG A 49 9.05 -28.97 7.77
N ASP A 50 8.89 -28.84 6.47
CA ASP A 50 9.33 -29.82 5.49
C ASP A 50 10.48 -29.25 4.66
N ASP A 51 11.71 -29.62 5.00
CA ASP A 51 12.92 -29.18 4.30
C ASP A 51 12.95 -29.61 2.83
N THR A 52 12.23 -30.67 2.47
CA THR A 52 12.20 -31.18 1.09
C THR A 52 11.38 -30.29 0.15
N LEU A 53 10.53 -29.44 0.70
CA LEU A 53 9.67 -28.51 -0.03
C LEU A 53 10.18 -27.08 -0.04
N LYS A 54 11.35 -26.82 0.54
CA LYS A 54 11.98 -25.49 0.49
C LYS A 54 12.64 -25.27 -0.86
N PHE A 55 12.21 -24.19 -1.52
CA PHE A 55 12.82 -23.69 -2.74
C PHE A 55 13.50 -22.34 -2.44
N ASN A 56 14.63 -22.09 -3.06
CA ASN A 56 15.38 -20.84 -2.89
C ASN A 56 15.68 -20.49 -1.43
N ASP A 57 16.10 -21.48 -0.66
CA ASP A 57 16.50 -21.29 0.75
C ASP A 57 17.88 -20.61 0.81
N ALA A 58 17.90 -19.28 0.70
CA ALA A 58 19.12 -18.49 0.83
C ALA A 58 19.78 -18.65 2.20
N GLY A 59 19.00 -19.00 3.22
CA GLY A 59 19.52 -19.20 4.58
C GLY A 59 20.10 -20.58 4.85
N HIS A 60 19.75 -21.60 4.06
CA HIS A 60 20.10 -23.02 4.29
C HIS A 60 19.86 -23.47 5.73
N THR A 61 18.76 -23.02 6.34
CA THR A 61 18.42 -23.29 7.73
C THR A 61 17.48 -24.49 7.87
N GLY A 62 17.61 -25.25 8.94
CA GLY A 62 16.59 -26.19 9.35
C GLY A 62 15.28 -25.49 9.74
N PRO A 63 14.16 -26.22 9.85
CA PRO A 63 12.89 -25.65 10.22
C PRO A 63 12.91 -25.13 11.66
N ILE A 64 12.35 -23.95 11.85
CA ILE A 64 12.20 -23.32 13.18
C ILE A 64 10.78 -23.46 13.74
N GLY A 65 9.85 -23.99 12.93
CA GLY A 65 8.48 -24.32 13.35
C GLY A 65 7.50 -23.16 13.21
N ILE A 66 7.69 -22.28 12.22
CA ILE A 66 6.78 -21.18 11.94
C ILE A 66 5.71 -21.61 10.94
N GLU A 67 4.45 -21.28 11.25
CA GLU A 67 3.33 -21.33 10.32
C GLU A 67 2.92 -19.91 9.98
N ILE A 68 2.74 -19.61 8.70
CA ILE A 68 2.23 -18.32 8.21
C ILE A 68 0.85 -18.54 7.58
N ARG A 69 -0.12 -17.73 7.99
CA ARG A 69 -1.42 -17.59 7.34
C ARG A 69 -1.44 -16.23 6.64
N GLN A 70 -1.60 -16.28 5.34
CA GLN A 70 -1.58 -15.08 4.51
C GLN A 70 -2.98 -14.82 3.95
N THR A 71 -3.47 -13.61 4.15
CA THR A 71 -4.68 -13.10 3.51
C THR A 71 -4.29 -11.93 2.62
N THR A 72 -4.45 -12.09 1.31
CA THR A 72 -4.20 -11.03 0.33
C THR A 72 -5.53 -10.51 -0.16
N PHE A 73 -5.72 -9.18 -0.16
CA PHE A 73 -6.98 -8.58 -0.59
C PHE A 73 -6.76 -7.25 -1.31
N ALA A 74 -7.75 -6.87 -2.11
CA ALA A 74 -7.73 -5.63 -2.88
C ALA A 74 -9.16 -5.08 -3.04
N PHE A 75 -9.23 -3.79 -3.32
CA PHE A 75 -10.47 -3.06 -3.54
C PHE A 75 -10.60 -2.66 -5.01
N LYS A 76 -11.81 -2.81 -5.56
CA LYS A 76 -12.18 -2.23 -6.85
C LYS A 76 -12.88 -0.91 -6.58
N ARG A 77 -12.13 0.17 -6.48
CA ARG A 77 -12.62 1.52 -6.16
C ARG A 77 -12.02 2.52 -7.14
N GLU A 78 -12.68 3.65 -7.30
CA GLU A 78 -12.02 4.82 -7.88
C GLU A 78 -10.96 5.37 -6.90
N GLY A 79 -9.84 5.87 -7.44
CA GLY A 79 -8.78 6.48 -6.68
C GLY A 79 -7.72 5.52 -6.11
N PRO A 80 -7.01 5.91 -5.05
CA PRO A 80 -5.79 5.25 -4.58
C PRO A 80 -5.93 3.76 -4.30
N LEU A 81 -7.01 3.32 -3.67
CA LEU A 81 -7.19 1.92 -3.27
C LEU A 81 -7.24 0.93 -4.44
N ASN A 82 -7.53 1.40 -5.66
CA ASN A 82 -7.51 0.55 -6.86
C ASN A 82 -6.09 0.12 -7.27
N ASN A 83 -5.08 0.82 -6.75
CA ASN A 83 -3.66 0.61 -7.06
C ASN A 83 -2.89 -0.06 -5.91
N ILE A 84 -3.61 -0.68 -4.95
CA ILE A 84 -3.02 -1.23 -3.74
C ILE A 84 -3.47 -2.66 -3.54
N ILE A 85 -2.51 -3.52 -3.25
CA ILE A 85 -2.75 -4.89 -2.80
C ILE A 85 -2.30 -4.99 -1.34
N PHE A 86 -3.22 -5.30 -0.45
CA PHE A 86 -2.93 -5.52 0.95
C PHE A 86 -2.60 -6.98 1.23
N VAL A 87 -1.64 -7.22 2.10
CA VAL A 87 -1.21 -8.55 2.50
C VAL A 87 -1.13 -8.62 4.03
N LYS A 88 -2.04 -9.34 4.63
CA LYS A 88 -2.04 -9.63 6.05
C LYS A 88 -1.36 -10.96 6.32
N PHE A 89 -0.33 -10.94 7.13
CA PHE A 89 0.37 -12.13 7.60
C PHE A 89 0.05 -12.37 9.07
N GLN A 90 -0.31 -13.59 9.41
CA GLN A 90 -0.41 -14.07 10.79
C GLN A 90 0.63 -15.17 10.96
N ALA A 91 1.71 -14.86 11.68
CA ALA A 91 2.78 -15.80 11.99
C ALA A 91 2.52 -16.48 13.33
N TYR A 92 2.68 -17.79 13.40
CA TYR A 92 2.52 -18.60 14.60
C TYR A 92 3.80 -19.37 14.88
N ASN A 93 4.35 -19.24 16.08
CA ASN A 93 5.42 -20.13 16.53
C ASN A 93 4.82 -21.46 17.03
N LYS A 94 4.79 -22.44 16.15
CA LYS A 94 4.36 -23.82 16.45
C LYS A 94 5.54 -24.74 16.75
N GLY A 95 6.75 -24.20 16.79
CA GLY A 95 7.96 -24.89 17.21
C GLY A 95 8.06 -25.04 18.72
N GLY A 96 9.09 -25.75 19.17
CA GLY A 96 9.36 -25.97 20.60
C GLY A 96 10.28 -24.92 21.25
N ASN A 97 10.84 -24.00 20.46
CA ASN A 97 11.87 -23.07 20.92
C ASN A 97 11.37 -21.63 20.93
N THR A 98 11.85 -20.86 21.92
CA THR A 98 11.73 -19.41 21.90
C THR A 98 12.74 -18.82 20.92
N ILE A 99 12.27 -18.02 19.96
CA ILE A 99 13.09 -17.30 19.02
C ILE A 99 13.35 -15.91 19.60
N GLN A 100 14.62 -15.65 19.97
CA GLN A 100 15.05 -14.36 20.46
C GLN A 100 15.47 -13.46 19.29
N ASN A 101 15.25 -12.14 19.43
CA ASN A 101 15.59 -11.17 18.40
C ASN A 101 15.03 -11.56 17.02
N CYS A 102 13.76 -11.98 17.00
CA CYS A 102 13.06 -12.38 15.79
C CYS A 102 12.70 -11.14 14.98
N TYR A 103 13.06 -11.14 13.69
CA TYR A 103 12.66 -10.15 12.71
C TYR A 103 11.72 -10.78 11.69
N PHE A 104 10.84 -9.98 11.15
CA PHE A 104 10.02 -10.31 9.99
C PHE A 104 10.42 -9.36 8.85
N SER A 105 10.62 -9.92 7.67
CA SER A 105 11.07 -9.13 6.51
C SER A 105 10.16 -9.36 5.32
N LEU A 106 9.90 -8.28 4.58
CA LEU A 106 9.42 -8.33 3.22
C LEU A 106 10.64 -8.34 2.32
N TRP A 107 10.83 -9.45 1.64
CA TRP A 107 11.81 -9.58 0.58
C TRP A 107 11.12 -9.37 -0.75
N ALA A 108 11.73 -8.62 -1.63
CA ALA A 108 11.21 -8.31 -2.94
C ALA A 108 12.28 -8.44 -4.02
N ASP A 109 11.85 -9.02 -5.13
CA ASP A 109 12.57 -9.14 -6.41
C ASP A 109 11.62 -8.60 -7.50
N PRO A 110 11.37 -7.28 -7.52
CA PRO A 110 10.36 -6.69 -8.35
C PRO A 110 10.96 -6.22 -9.67
N ASP A 111 11.01 -7.07 -10.67
CA ASP A 111 11.38 -6.66 -12.03
C ASP A 111 10.38 -5.63 -12.55
N LEU A 112 10.75 -4.34 -12.52
CA LEU A 112 9.88 -3.25 -12.94
C LEU A 112 10.05 -2.99 -14.44
N GLY A 113 9.36 -3.79 -15.27
CA GLY A 113 9.60 -3.82 -16.71
C GLY A 113 10.93 -4.48 -17.03
N GLY A 114 11.87 -3.71 -17.53
CA GLY A 114 13.24 -4.20 -17.78
C GLY A 114 14.09 -4.20 -16.52
N SER A 115 14.36 -5.37 -15.91
CA SER A 115 15.07 -5.47 -14.62
C SER A 115 16.46 -4.81 -14.56
N GLY A 116 17.09 -4.59 -15.71
CA GLY A 116 18.47 -4.07 -15.76
C GLY A 116 18.61 -2.56 -15.50
N ASP A 117 17.53 -1.80 -15.49
CA ASP A 117 17.54 -0.35 -15.29
C ASP A 117 16.81 0.09 -14.01
N ASP A 118 16.62 -0.84 -13.08
CA ASP A 118 15.97 -0.59 -11.81
C ASP A 118 16.87 0.08 -10.78
N LEU A 119 16.28 1.01 -10.04
CA LEU A 119 16.83 1.65 -8.85
C LEU A 119 15.86 1.47 -7.68
N VAL A 120 16.39 1.42 -6.47
CA VAL A 120 15.58 1.32 -5.27
C VAL A 120 15.77 2.52 -4.35
N GLY A 121 14.81 2.73 -3.48
CA GLY A 121 14.83 3.75 -2.44
C GLY A 121 14.06 3.31 -1.21
N CYS A 122 14.22 4.10 -0.14
CA CYS A 122 13.54 3.87 1.12
C CYS A 122 13.09 5.21 1.69
N ASP A 123 11.87 5.25 2.22
CA ASP A 123 11.38 6.35 3.04
C ASP A 123 11.14 5.82 4.45
N SER A 124 12.12 6.04 5.33
CA SER A 124 12.06 5.50 6.69
C SER A 124 10.97 6.14 7.56
N THR A 125 10.45 7.31 7.18
CA THR A 125 9.37 7.99 7.91
C THR A 125 8.01 7.41 7.59
N LEU A 126 7.83 6.91 6.37
CA LEU A 126 6.62 6.21 5.94
C LEU A 126 6.68 4.71 6.25
N GLY A 127 7.87 4.12 6.45
CA GLY A 127 8.03 2.67 6.54
C GLY A 127 8.10 1.98 5.18
N LEU A 128 8.36 2.75 4.12
CA LEU A 128 8.18 2.40 2.73
C LEU A 128 9.52 2.11 2.04
N GLY A 129 9.68 0.90 1.49
CA GLY A 129 10.71 0.56 0.51
C GLY A 129 10.12 0.59 -0.89
N PHE A 130 10.87 1.02 -1.91
CA PHE A 130 10.32 1.15 -3.26
C PHE A 130 11.36 0.96 -4.37
N ILE A 131 10.85 0.65 -5.56
CA ILE A 131 11.61 0.52 -6.80
C ILE A 131 11.08 1.50 -7.84
N TYR A 132 11.96 1.98 -8.71
CA TYR A 132 11.67 2.89 -9.81
C TYR A 132 12.74 2.80 -10.90
N ASN A 133 12.41 3.14 -12.15
CA ASN A 133 13.36 3.10 -13.26
C ASN A 133 14.43 4.19 -13.18
N ALA A 134 15.62 3.92 -13.67
CA ALA A 134 16.73 4.87 -13.73
C ALA A 134 16.49 6.02 -14.72
N ASN A 135 15.63 5.82 -15.71
CA ASN A 135 15.31 6.82 -16.73
C ASN A 135 13.83 6.72 -17.16
N ASN A 136 13.37 7.63 -18.03
CA ASN A 136 12.00 7.63 -18.56
C ASN A 136 11.91 6.82 -19.87
N ALA A 137 12.52 5.66 -19.93
CA ALA A 137 12.45 4.78 -21.09
C ALA A 137 12.57 3.33 -20.61
N ASP A 138 11.46 2.69 -20.45
CA ASP A 138 11.37 1.28 -20.09
C ASP A 138 10.86 0.45 -21.25
N ALA A 139 11.28 -0.81 -21.32
CA ALA A 139 10.94 -1.71 -22.43
C ALA A 139 9.46 -2.07 -22.48
N ASP A 140 8.81 -2.19 -21.32
CA ASP A 140 7.42 -2.61 -21.20
C ASP A 140 6.47 -1.42 -20.95
N TYR A 141 6.93 -0.42 -20.19
CA TYR A 141 6.13 0.75 -19.81
C TYR A 141 6.39 2.01 -20.67
N GLY A 142 7.38 1.96 -21.56
CA GLY A 142 7.68 3.09 -22.44
C GLY A 142 8.23 4.32 -21.71
N SER A 143 7.64 5.49 -21.97
CA SER A 143 8.14 6.78 -21.44
C SER A 143 7.59 7.14 -20.06
N GLN A 144 6.70 6.35 -19.50
CA GLN A 144 6.03 6.60 -18.23
C GLN A 144 6.12 5.37 -17.31
N PRO A 145 7.32 4.95 -16.89
CA PRO A 145 7.45 3.80 -16.01
C PRO A 145 6.81 4.11 -14.65
N PRO A 146 6.06 3.15 -14.08
CA PRO A 146 5.49 3.27 -12.75
C PRO A 146 6.57 3.21 -11.67
N SER A 147 6.16 3.37 -10.42
CA SER A 147 6.94 3.03 -9.23
C SER A 147 6.16 2.04 -8.38
N LEU A 148 6.85 1.12 -7.73
CA LEU A 148 6.25 0.10 -6.89
C LEU A 148 6.80 0.21 -5.48
N GLY A 149 5.91 0.34 -4.49
CA GLY A 149 6.24 0.43 -3.08
C GLY A 149 5.78 -0.77 -2.27
N TYR A 150 6.50 -1.04 -1.19
CA TYR A 150 6.16 -2.04 -0.18
C TYR A 150 6.19 -1.36 1.18
N ASP A 151 5.12 -1.48 1.96
CA ASP A 151 5.04 -0.85 3.27
C ASP A 151 4.52 -1.78 4.36
N PHE A 152 4.92 -1.50 5.62
CA PHE A 152 4.37 -2.09 6.82
C PHE A 152 3.39 -1.13 7.50
N PHE A 153 2.10 -1.24 7.21
CA PHE A 153 1.08 -0.46 7.91
C PHE A 153 0.88 -0.90 9.36
N GLN A 154 1.11 -2.18 9.62
CA GLN A 154 1.08 -2.75 10.94
C GLN A 154 2.23 -3.74 11.08
N GLY A 155 3.19 -3.43 11.91
CA GLY A 155 4.19 -4.39 12.34
C GLY A 155 3.78 -5.10 13.64
N PRO A 156 4.68 -5.91 14.21
CA PRO A 156 4.45 -6.63 15.45
C PRO A 156 4.00 -5.71 16.59
N LEU A 157 3.01 -6.17 17.34
CA LEU A 157 2.51 -5.50 18.52
C LEU A 157 3.39 -5.86 19.71
N VAL A 158 4.01 -4.88 20.36
CA VAL A 158 4.87 -5.08 21.53
C VAL A 158 4.34 -4.33 22.74
N TYR A 159 4.38 -4.99 23.91
CA TYR A 159 4.00 -4.39 25.18
C TYR A 159 5.07 -3.42 25.66
N THR A 160 4.67 -2.18 25.93
CA THR A 160 5.56 -1.13 26.48
C THR A 160 5.33 -0.85 27.96
N GLY A 161 4.12 -1.12 28.43
CA GLY A 161 3.66 -0.76 29.77
C GLY A 161 3.27 0.71 29.94
N GLU A 162 3.52 1.55 28.92
CA GLU A 162 3.14 2.97 28.93
C GLU A 162 1.70 3.11 28.45
N LEU A 163 0.78 3.45 29.32
CA LEU A 163 -0.66 3.52 29.01
C LEU A 163 -1.02 4.58 27.94
N THR A 164 -0.10 5.49 27.64
CA THR A 164 -0.22 6.45 26.54
C THR A 164 0.10 5.86 25.17
N ASP A 165 0.75 4.69 25.14
CA ASP A 165 0.99 3.97 23.91
C ASP A 165 -0.29 3.22 23.50
N GLU A 166 -0.66 3.34 22.23
CA GLU A 166 -1.80 2.65 21.64
C GLU A 166 -1.36 1.91 20.39
N GLY A 167 -1.21 0.58 20.51
CA GLY A 167 -0.96 -0.28 19.37
C GLY A 167 -2.27 -0.73 18.73
N LYS A 168 -2.25 -0.97 17.42
CA LYS A 168 -3.40 -1.48 16.66
C LYS A 168 -3.13 -2.87 16.10
N ALA A 169 -4.12 -3.74 16.16
CA ALA A 169 -4.13 -5.00 15.47
C ALA A 169 -5.54 -5.21 14.91
N TRP A 170 -5.66 -5.15 13.59
CA TRP A 170 -6.89 -5.37 12.82
C TRP A 170 -8.16 -4.81 13.50
N GLY A 171 -8.22 -3.49 13.59
CA GLY A 171 -9.40 -2.80 14.16
C GLY A 171 -9.52 -2.78 15.67
N THR A 172 -8.58 -3.43 16.37
CA THR A 172 -8.54 -3.42 17.84
C THR A 172 -7.39 -2.56 18.32
N THR A 173 -7.66 -1.60 19.19
CA THR A 173 -6.66 -0.79 19.88
C THR A 173 -6.27 -1.45 21.20
N TRP A 174 -4.95 -1.50 21.45
CA TRP A 174 -4.34 -2.12 22.62
C TRP A 174 -3.58 -1.08 23.45
N PRO A 175 -4.16 -0.53 24.54
CA PRO A 175 -3.45 0.38 25.43
C PRO A 175 -2.23 -0.29 26.07
N GLY A 176 -1.14 0.44 26.19
CA GLY A 176 0.13 -0.08 26.73
C GLY A 176 0.94 -0.89 25.73
N TYR A 177 0.57 -0.86 24.46
CA TYR A 177 1.29 -1.51 23.37
C TYR A 177 1.61 -0.50 22.28
N LYS A 178 2.61 -0.83 21.45
CA LYS A 178 2.89 -0.12 20.19
C LYS A 178 3.17 -1.11 19.06
N ASN A 179 2.92 -0.71 17.84
CA ASN A 179 3.36 -1.43 16.67
C ASN A 179 4.82 -1.06 16.36
N LEU A 180 5.63 -2.07 16.03
CA LEU A 180 6.94 -1.83 15.46
C LEU A 180 6.77 -1.48 13.98
N GLY A 181 7.42 -0.41 13.54
CA GLY A 181 7.50 -0.05 12.12
C GLY A 181 8.67 -0.75 11.43
N MET A 182 9.02 -0.25 10.24
CA MET A 182 10.23 -0.64 9.54
C MET A 182 11.46 -0.21 10.36
N VAL A 183 12.35 -1.14 10.64
CA VAL A 183 13.58 -0.90 11.42
C VAL A 183 14.85 -0.98 10.59
N SER A 184 14.74 -1.53 9.37
CA SER A 184 15.85 -1.60 8.42
C SER A 184 15.36 -1.74 7.00
N PHE A 185 16.18 -1.25 6.09
CA PHE A 185 16.05 -1.44 4.65
C PHE A 185 17.43 -1.67 4.05
N ASN A 186 17.59 -2.66 3.19
CA ASN A 186 18.80 -2.89 2.43
C ASN A 186 18.49 -3.30 0.99
N LYS A 187 19.51 -3.23 0.16
CA LYS A 187 19.43 -3.58 -1.26
C LYS A 187 20.61 -4.43 -1.69
N TYR A 188 20.40 -5.26 -2.67
CA TYR A 188 21.42 -5.98 -3.40
C TYR A 188 21.00 -6.22 -4.85
N ILE A 189 21.81 -6.88 -5.63
CA ILE A 189 21.52 -7.20 -7.03
C ILE A 189 21.44 -8.70 -7.21
N ASN A 190 20.74 -9.14 -8.24
CA ASN A 190 20.71 -10.53 -8.65
C ASN A 190 22.14 -11.08 -8.78
N GLY A 191 22.39 -12.24 -8.19
CA GLY A 191 23.72 -12.87 -8.13
C GLY A 191 24.60 -12.43 -6.96
N THR A 192 24.13 -11.51 -6.10
CA THR A 192 24.76 -11.15 -4.83
C THR A 192 23.83 -11.41 -3.65
N ASP A 193 22.98 -12.41 -3.78
CA ASP A 193 22.09 -12.86 -2.73
C ASP A 193 22.87 -13.33 -1.50
N PRO A 194 22.30 -13.28 -0.29
CA PRO A 194 22.92 -13.82 0.89
C PRO A 194 23.30 -15.30 0.70
N ASN A 195 24.50 -15.67 1.09
CA ASN A 195 25.01 -17.03 0.92
C ASN A 195 24.59 -17.97 2.06
N ASP A 196 24.24 -17.40 3.20
CA ASP A 196 23.86 -18.17 4.38
C ASP A 196 22.91 -17.41 5.31
N ALA A 197 22.50 -18.08 6.39
CA ALA A 197 21.59 -17.52 7.39
C ALA A 197 22.18 -16.31 8.12
N GLY A 198 23.49 -16.25 8.31
CA GLY A 198 24.17 -15.15 9.00
C GLY A 198 24.08 -13.88 8.15
N GLU A 199 24.40 -13.97 6.87
CA GLU A 199 24.29 -12.85 5.93
C GLU A 199 22.84 -12.37 5.78
N SER A 200 21.88 -13.31 5.65
CA SER A 200 20.46 -12.98 5.63
C SER A 200 20.02 -12.26 6.90
N TYR A 201 20.45 -12.73 8.06
CA TYR A 201 20.13 -12.12 9.34
C TYR A 201 20.81 -10.75 9.53
N ASN A 202 22.02 -10.55 9.00
CA ASN A 202 22.66 -9.24 8.96
C ASN A 202 21.82 -8.23 8.16
N TYR A 203 21.33 -8.62 7.01
CA TYR A 203 20.42 -7.78 6.22
C TYR A 203 19.13 -7.44 6.97
N MET A 204 18.50 -8.41 7.65
CA MET A 204 17.31 -8.15 8.46
C MET A 204 17.54 -7.09 9.55
N GLN A 205 18.77 -6.95 10.04
CA GLN A 205 19.17 -5.98 11.05
C GLN A 205 19.61 -4.63 10.47
N GLY A 206 19.75 -4.50 9.16
CA GLY A 206 20.22 -3.29 8.48
C GLY A 206 21.74 -3.17 8.43
N PHE A 207 22.45 -4.32 8.48
CA PHE A 207 23.90 -4.39 8.24
C PHE A 207 24.19 -4.81 6.78
N ASN A 208 25.42 -4.69 6.35
CA ASN A 208 25.90 -5.36 5.15
C ASN A 208 25.94 -6.88 5.37
N ALA A 209 26.06 -7.67 4.28
CA ALA A 209 26.10 -9.13 4.35
C ALA A 209 27.17 -9.64 5.34
N ASP A 210 28.35 -9.03 5.36
CA ASP A 210 29.48 -9.37 6.24
C ASP A 210 29.30 -8.91 7.70
N GLY A 211 28.17 -8.33 8.07
CA GLY A 211 27.86 -7.78 9.39
C GLY A 211 28.45 -6.40 9.65
N SER A 212 29.13 -5.80 8.70
CA SER A 212 29.62 -4.42 8.84
C SER A 212 28.47 -3.42 8.82
N VAL A 213 28.66 -2.30 9.51
CA VAL A 213 27.66 -1.23 9.58
C VAL A 213 27.63 -0.46 8.26
N TYR A 214 26.45 -0.27 7.70
CA TYR A 214 26.27 0.65 6.58
C TYR A 214 26.35 2.09 7.05
N THR A 215 27.06 2.93 6.28
CA THR A 215 27.24 4.35 6.61
C THR A 215 26.95 5.24 5.40
N TYR A 216 26.25 6.35 5.63
CA TYR A 216 26.11 7.42 4.67
C TYR A 216 26.77 8.70 5.20
N ASN A 217 27.66 9.31 4.41
CA ASN A 217 28.46 10.47 4.82
C ASN A 217 29.20 10.29 6.17
N GLY A 218 29.63 9.04 6.47
CA GLY A 218 30.31 8.69 7.73
C GLY A 218 29.40 8.47 8.94
N PHE A 219 28.08 8.57 8.78
CA PHE A 219 27.11 8.31 9.84
C PHE A 219 26.50 6.92 9.67
N PRO A 220 26.44 6.10 10.73
CA PRO A 220 25.75 4.82 10.69
C PRO A 220 24.26 4.97 10.40
N THR A 221 23.75 4.11 9.55
CA THR A 221 22.31 3.99 9.31
C THR A 221 21.95 2.54 9.04
N LYS A 222 20.67 2.19 9.28
CA LYS A 222 20.07 0.90 8.95
C LYS A 222 19.21 0.97 7.69
N TYR A 223 19.12 2.14 7.09
CA TYR A 223 18.29 2.42 5.92
C TYR A 223 19.21 2.79 4.76
N PHE A 224 19.45 1.84 3.88
CA PHE A 224 20.22 2.04 2.67
C PHE A 224 19.40 2.90 1.70
N VAL A 225 20.07 3.79 1.00
CA VAL A 225 19.46 4.64 -0.05
C VAL A 225 18.18 5.35 0.39
N ALA A 226 18.19 5.88 1.63
CA ALA A 226 17.06 6.58 2.23
C ALA A 226 17.00 8.08 1.85
N GLY A 227 17.46 8.42 0.66
CA GLY A 227 17.33 9.78 0.10
C GLY A 227 16.01 9.99 -0.63
N ASP A 228 15.85 11.19 -1.17
CA ASP A 228 14.70 11.56 -1.99
C ASP A 228 15.07 11.58 -3.49
N PRO A 229 14.69 10.56 -4.28
CA PRO A 229 14.98 10.53 -5.70
C PRO A 229 14.25 11.63 -6.50
N VAL A 230 13.10 12.10 -6.01
CA VAL A 230 12.32 13.17 -6.66
C VAL A 230 13.06 14.49 -6.57
N ALA A 231 13.51 14.83 -5.37
CA ALA A 231 14.34 16.01 -5.12
C ALA A 231 15.80 15.83 -5.58
N GLY A 232 16.26 14.59 -5.72
CA GLY A 232 17.65 14.29 -6.07
C GLY A 232 18.62 14.53 -4.91
N THR A 233 18.19 14.31 -3.66
CA THR A 233 18.96 14.62 -2.46
C THR A 233 19.08 13.43 -1.52
N GLY A 234 20.13 13.44 -0.69
CA GLY A 234 20.37 12.39 0.28
C GLY A 234 21.09 11.18 -0.29
N ASP A 235 20.98 10.04 0.39
CA ASP A 235 21.54 8.76 -0.01
C ASP A 235 20.68 8.13 -1.10
N LEU A 236 21.16 8.07 -2.33
CA LEU A 236 20.43 7.60 -3.51
C LEU A 236 21.10 6.37 -4.13
N ASP A 237 20.30 5.52 -4.72
CA ASP A 237 20.79 4.49 -5.64
C ASP A 237 21.15 5.11 -7.00
N PHE A 238 22.38 4.89 -7.46
CA PHE A 238 22.91 5.46 -8.71
C PHE A 238 23.29 4.41 -9.74
N SER A 239 23.29 3.14 -9.37
CA SER A 239 23.76 2.06 -10.25
C SER A 239 22.61 1.16 -10.62
N PRO A 240 21.95 1.41 -11.76
CA PRO A 240 20.83 0.57 -12.21
C PRO A 240 21.26 -0.90 -12.35
N ALA A 241 20.42 -1.80 -11.92
CA ALA A 241 20.63 -3.24 -11.99
C ALA A 241 19.32 -3.98 -11.71
N ASP A 242 19.34 -5.29 -11.91
CA ASP A 242 18.31 -6.22 -11.43
C ASP A 242 18.29 -6.18 -9.89
N ARG A 243 17.40 -5.35 -9.34
CA ARG A 243 17.39 -4.96 -7.94
C ARG A 243 16.54 -5.86 -7.09
N ARG A 244 17.11 -6.26 -5.96
CA ARG A 244 16.43 -6.91 -4.86
C ARG A 244 16.56 -6.06 -3.61
N PHE A 245 15.54 -6.11 -2.75
CA PHE A 245 15.62 -5.44 -1.46
C PHE A 245 14.89 -6.22 -0.37
N MET A 246 15.23 -5.89 0.85
CA MET A 246 14.62 -6.44 2.04
C MET A 246 14.36 -5.31 3.02
N GLN A 247 13.13 -5.22 3.52
CA GLN A 247 12.77 -4.34 4.63
C GLN A 247 12.25 -5.16 5.79
N SER A 248 12.61 -4.78 7.00
CA SER A 248 12.38 -5.60 8.20
C SER A 248 11.68 -4.83 9.31
N THR A 249 10.90 -5.56 10.10
CA THR A 249 10.30 -5.12 11.35
C THR A 249 10.69 -6.07 12.48
N GLY A 250 10.83 -5.56 13.71
CA GLY A 250 11.34 -6.28 14.87
C GLY A 250 12.37 -5.44 15.64
N PRO A 251 13.22 -6.03 16.54
CA PRO A 251 13.15 -7.43 16.96
C PRO A 251 12.07 -7.69 17.99
N ILE A 252 11.59 -8.92 18.04
CA ILE A 252 10.71 -9.40 19.10
C ILE A 252 11.23 -10.71 19.72
N THR A 253 10.71 -11.07 20.90
CA THR A 253 10.83 -12.41 21.45
C THR A 253 9.58 -13.20 21.07
N PHE A 254 9.76 -14.25 20.29
CA PHE A 254 8.66 -15.04 19.72
C PHE A 254 8.65 -16.45 20.34
N ARG A 255 7.80 -16.66 21.36
CA ARG A 255 7.75 -17.90 22.17
C ARG A 255 6.89 -18.94 21.52
N PRO A 256 7.07 -20.23 21.84
CA PRO A 256 6.12 -21.28 21.47
C PRO A 256 4.68 -20.91 21.84
N GLY A 257 3.77 -21.00 20.87
CA GLY A 257 2.38 -20.63 21.01
C GLY A 257 2.06 -19.14 20.78
N ASP A 258 3.06 -18.27 20.72
CA ASP A 258 2.84 -16.86 20.36
C ASP A 258 2.38 -16.73 18.89
N SER A 259 1.63 -15.67 18.63
CA SER A 259 1.28 -15.23 17.28
C SER A 259 1.60 -13.75 17.08
N VAL A 260 1.92 -13.40 15.86
CA VAL A 260 2.18 -12.03 15.41
C VAL A 260 1.36 -11.76 14.18
N GLU A 261 0.72 -10.60 14.14
CA GLU A 261 0.03 -10.11 12.96
C GLU A 261 0.79 -8.94 12.35
N ILE A 262 0.95 -8.97 11.04
CA ILE A 262 1.60 -7.94 10.24
C ILE A 262 0.70 -7.63 9.06
N LEU A 263 0.46 -6.36 8.81
CA LEU A 263 -0.20 -5.90 7.60
C LEU A 263 0.79 -5.11 6.76
N ALA A 264 0.96 -5.57 5.54
CA ALA A 264 1.78 -4.92 4.53
C ALA A 264 0.94 -4.56 3.30
N ALA A 265 1.47 -3.71 2.45
CA ALA A 265 0.88 -3.46 1.14
C ALA A 265 1.92 -3.39 0.03
N ILE A 266 1.43 -3.63 -1.18
CA ILE A 266 2.12 -3.40 -2.44
C ILE A 266 1.36 -2.28 -3.13
N ILE A 267 2.05 -1.19 -3.46
CA ILE A 267 1.46 0.08 -3.90
C ILE A 267 2.05 0.45 -5.24
N VAL A 268 1.21 0.65 -6.26
CA VAL A 268 1.65 1.08 -7.58
C VAL A 268 1.35 2.56 -7.78
N GLY A 269 2.37 3.35 -8.04
CA GLY A 269 2.22 4.74 -8.45
C GLY A 269 2.47 4.88 -9.94
N ASP A 270 1.52 5.49 -10.65
CA ASP A 270 1.59 5.75 -12.08
C ASP A 270 1.47 7.26 -12.32
N GLY A 271 2.59 7.90 -12.62
CA GLY A 271 2.70 9.32 -12.89
C GLY A 271 3.03 9.60 -14.36
N THR A 272 3.34 10.85 -14.68
CA THR A 272 3.72 11.27 -16.03
C THR A 272 5.17 10.95 -16.40
N ASP A 273 5.96 10.59 -15.42
CA ASP A 273 7.36 10.16 -15.55
C ASP A 273 7.78 9.36 -14.30
N ARG A 274 8.95 8.73 -14.35
CA ARG A 274 9.47 7.88 -13.26
C ARG A 274 9.51 8.55 -11.89
N LYS A 275 9.73 9.88 -11.81
CA LYS A 275 9.82 10.61 -10.54
C LYS A 275 8.43 10.99 -10.02
N SER A 276 7.54 11.43 -10.90
CA SER A 276 6.15 11.68 -10.53
C SER A 276 5.44 10.38 -10.11
N SER A 277 5.83 9.24 -10.69
CA SER A 277 5.34 7.92 -10.26
C SER A 277 5.69 7.63 -8.79
N ILE A 278 6.90 7.99 -8.33
CA ILE A 278 7.28 7.90 -6.91
C ILE A 278 6.37 8.80 -6.04
N SER A 279 6.11 10.03 -6.49
CA SER A 279 5.25 10.96 -5.75
C SER A 279 3.81 10.46 -5.63
N VAL A 280 3.27 9.90 -6.71
CA VAL A 280 1.93 9.28 -6.73
C VAL A 280 1.89 8.06 -5.81
N MET A 281 2.90 7.19 -5.85
CA MET A 281 3.00 6.03 -4.99
C MET A 281 3.00 6.42 -3.50
N LYS A 282 3.83 7.40 -3.10
CA LYS A 282 3.87 7.90 -1.72
C LYS A 282 2.54 8.55 -1.29
N TYR A 283 1.86 9.23 -2.20
CA TYR A 283 0.52 9.75 -1.92
C TYR A 283 -0.49 8.63 -1.68
N TYR A 284 -0.44 7.56 -2.47
CA TYR A 284 -1.31 6.39 -2.28
C TYR A 284 -1.00 5.64 -0.99
N ASP A 285 0.27 5.59 -0.59
CA ASP A 285 0.73 5.01 0.66
C ASP A 285 0.10 5.70 1.88
N VAL A 286 0.18 7.03 1.95
CA VAL A 286 -0.47 7.82 3.02
C VAL A 286 -1.98 7.59 3.06
N PHE A 287 -2.62 7.49 1.90
CA PHE A 287 -4.05 7.19 1.82
C PHE A 287 -4.37 5.76 2.30
N ALA A 288 -3.52 4.81 1.97
CA ALA A 288 -3.67 3.41 2.38
C ALA A 288 -3.50 3.24 3.90
N GLN A 289 -2.52 3.94 4.51
CA GLN A 289 -2.35 3.97 5.96
C GLN A 289 -3.63 4.51 6.64
N LYS A 290 -4.20 5.60 6.11
CA LYS A 290 -5.46 6.12 6.62
C LYS A 290 -6.61 5.12 6.47
N ALA A 291 -6.72 4.44 5.35
CA ALA A 291 -7.74 3.40 5.14
C ALA A 291 -7.59 2.26 6.16
N TYR A 292 -6.36 1.84 6.46
CA TYR A 292 -6.09 0.87 7.53
C TYR A 292 -6.51 1.42 8.90
N ASP A 293 -6.15 2.65 9.22
CA ASP A 293 -6.49 3.30 10.49
C ASP A 293 -7.99 3.38 10.71
N ASP A 294 -8.76 3.54 9.65
CA ASP A 294 -10.22 3.55 9.63
C ASP A 294 -10.81 2.12 9.46
N ASN A 295 -10.01 1.06 9.66
CA ASN A 295 -10.42 -0.35 9.55
C ASN A 295 -11.01 -0.72 8.18
N PHE A 296 -10.51 -0.10 7.11
CA PHE A 296 -11.03 -0.24 5.74
C PHE A 296 -12.53 0.08 5.60
N VAL A 297 -13.10 0.82 6.54
CA VAL A 297 -14.42 1.41 6.39
C VAL A 297 -14.29 2.59 5.44
N VAL A 298 -14.20 2.29 4.16
CA VAL A 298 -14.07 3.29 3.10
C VAL A 298 -15.46 3.52 2.53
N ALA A 299 -15.94 4.74 2.65
CA ALA A 299 -17.20 5.13 2.05
C ALA A 299 -17.18 4.89 0.54
N LYS A 300 -18.27 4.36 0.00
CA LYS A 300 -18.40 4.10 -1.43
C LYS A 300 -18.45 5.42 -2.18
N SER A 301 -17.50 5.65 -3.06
CA SER A 301 -17.48 6.83 -3.92
C SER A 301 -18.63 6.82 -4.94
N PRO A 302 -19.08 7.99 -5.39
CA PRO A 302 -19.98 8.07 -6.54
C PRO A 302 -19.38 7.36 -7.76
N ILE A 303 -20.23 6.77 -8.59
CA ILE A 303 -19.77 6.22 -9.88
C ILE A 303 -19.40 7.39 -10.78
N ALA A 304 -18.19 7.35 -11.37
CA ALA A 304 -17.74 8.38 -12.29
C ALA A 304 -18.66 8.50 -13.51
N PRO A 305 -19.01 9.70 -13.94
CA PRO A 305 -19.78 9.89 -15.15
C PRO A 305 -18.95 9.50 -16.39
N VAL A 306 -19.60 8.98 -17.42
CA VAL A 306 -18.97 8.82 -18.74
C VAL A 306 -18.91 10.19 -19.39
N VAL A 307 -17.71 10.63 -19.78
CA VAL A 307 -17.48 11.95 -20.38
C VAL A 307 -17.19 11.78 -21.86
N ASP A 308 -17.98 12.42 -22.70
CA ASP A 308 -17.74 12.58 -24.13
C ASP A 308 -17.02 13.90 -24.37
N VAL A 309 -15.92 13.84 -25.14
CA VAL A 309 -15.10 14.99 -25.48
C VAL A 309 -15.11 15.21 -26.99
N VAL A 310 -15.56 16.36 -27.45
CA VAL A 310 -15.59 16.72 -28.87
C VAL A 310 -14.76 17.98 -29.10
N GLY A 311 -13.65 17.82 -29.86
CA GLY A 311 -12.86 18.95 -30.32
C GLY A 311 -13.58 19.66 -31.49
N LEU A 312 -13.75 20.97 -31.37
CA LEU A 312 -14.28 21.87 -32.37
C LEU A 312 -13.23 22.90 -32.76
N ASN A 313 -13.44 23.67 -33.82
CA ASN A 313 -12.51 24.73 -34.22
C ASN A 313 -12.47 25.83 -33.14
N GLY A 314 -11.35 25.91 -32.40
CA GLY A 314 -11.15 26.87 -31.29
C GLY A 314 -12.01 26.59 -30.05
N MET A 315 -12.51 25.38 -29.88
CA MET A 315 -13.35 25.02 -28.73
C MET A 315 -13.29 23.51 -28.43
N VAL A 316 -13.40 23.15 -27.17
CA VAL A 316 -13.65 21.78 -26.71
C VAL A 316 -15.05 21.72 -26.09
N SER A 317 -15.87 20.78 -26.52
CA SER A 317 -17.17 20.51 -25.90
C SER A 317 -17.07 19.25 -25.06
N LEU A 318 -17.50 19.35 -23.81
CA LEU A 318 -17.63 18.23 -22.87
C LEU A 318 -19.11 17.92 -22.67
N ALA A 319 -19.47 16.65 -22.68
CA ALA A 319 -20.78 16.19 -22.24
C ALA A 319 -20.60 14.96 -21.35
N TRP A 320 -21.44 14.81 -20.33
CA TRP A 320 -21.31 13.69 -19.39
C TRP A 320 -22.65 13.14 -18.96
N THR A 321 -22.64 11.87 -18.51
CA THR A 321 -23.83 11.15 -18.05
C THR A 321 -24.20 11.57 -16.63
N ASP A 322 -25.43 11.23 -16.23
CA ASP A 322 -25.97 11.44 -14.88
C ASP A 322 -25.65 10.31 -13.90
N THR A 323 -24.70 9.47 -14.22
CA THR A 323 -24.37 8.27 -13.44
C THR A 323 -24.06 8.59 -11.98
N SER A 324 -23.27 9.65 -11.73
CA SER A 324 -22.93 10.08 -10.36
C SER A 324 -24.11 10.66 -9.59
N GLU A 325 -25.12 11.17 -10.27
CA GLU A 325 -26.34 11.69 -9.66
C GLU A 325 -27.26 10.56 -9.20
N ILE A 326 -27.27 9.45 -9.96
CA ILE A 326 -28.10 8.26 -9.71
C ILE A 326 -27.44 7.34 -8.69
N ASP A 327 -26.15 7.06 -8.85
CA ASP A 327 -25.36 6.25 -7.92
C ASP A 327 -24.24 7.11 -7.32
N HIS A 328 -24.62 7.85 -6.28
CA HIS A 328 -23.71 8.75 -5.56
C HIS A 328 -22.95 8.05 -4.43
N GLY A 329 -23.03 6.71 -4.33
CA GLY A 329 -22.37 5.95 -3.27
C GLY A 329 -22.93 6.30 -1.88
N ASP A 330 -22.01 6.49 -0.94
CA ASP A 330 -22.36 6.83 0.46
C ASP A 330 -22.36 8.35 0.73
N TYR A 331 -22.13 9.15 -0.31
CA TYR A 331 -22.11 10.62 -0.21
C TYR A 331 -23.34 11.22 -0.88
N PRO A 332 -23.91 12.30 -0.33
CA PRO A 332 -24.93 13.05 -1.05
C PRO A 332 -24.31 13.63 -2.33
N PHE A 333 -25.03 13.55 -3.44
CA PHE A 333 -24.59 14.21 -4.65
C PHE A 333 -24.71 15.74 -4.51
N GLU A 334 -23.62 16.47 -4.70
CA GLU A 334 -23.57 17.92 -4.53
C GLU A 334 -23.39 18.66 -5.85
N GLY A 335 -22.76 18.04 -6.86
CA GLY A 335 -22.54 18.66 -8.14
C GLY A 335 -21.29 18.16 -8.87
N TYR A 336 -20.91 18.91 -9.90
CA TYR A 336 -19.72 18.67 -10.71
C TYR A 336 -18.81 19.89 -10.66
N THR A 337 -17.53 19.66 -10.46
CA THR A 337 -16.49 20.67 -10.63
C THR A 337 -15.58 20.25 -11.77
N ILE A 338 -15.41 21.12 -12.74
CA ILE A 338 -14.56 20.88 -13.91
C ILE A 338 -13.22 21.58 -13.71
N TYR A 339 -12.15 20.81 -13.86
CA TYR A 339 -10.80 21.27 -13.74
C TYR A 339 -10.06 21.18 -15.07
N GLN A 340 -9.12 22.09 -15.28
CA GLN A 340 -8.14 22.04 -16.36
C GLN A 340 -6.74 21.99 -15.80
N GLY A 341 -5.89 21.12 -16.34
CA GLY A 341 -4.48 21.03 -15.99
C GLY A 341 -3.61 20.96 -17.23
N ALA A 342 -2.39 21.45 -17.13
CA ALA A 342 -1.38 21.34 -18.19
C ALA A 342 -0.86 19.89 -18.34
N SER A 343 -1.05 19.07 -17.32
CA SER A 343 -0.68 17.65 -17.29
C SER A 343 -1.63 16.89 -16.36
N PRO A 344 -1.69 15.54 -16.41
CA PRO A 344 -2.46 14.72 -15.48
C PRO A 344 -2.08 14.92 -14.00
N ALA A 345 -0.87 15.39 -13.72
CA ALA A 345 -0.41 15.71 -12.35
C ALA A 345 -0.75 17.14 -11.90
N GLY A 346 -1.39 17.95 -12.75
CA GLY A 346 -1.71 19.34 -12.47
C GLY A 346 -0.56 20.31 -12.84
N PRO A 347 -0.52 21.51 -12.27
CA PRO A 347 -1.54 22.05 -11.38
C PRO A 347 -2.91 22.17 -12.02
N TRP A 348 -3.97 21.98 -11.21
CA TRP A 348 -5.35 21.99 -11.67
C TRP A 348 -6.01 23.34 -11.38
N THR A 349 -6.68 23.89 -12.38
CA THR A 349 -7.46 25.13 -12.25
C THR A 349 -8.93 24.81 -12.46
N VAL A 350 -9.79 25.31 -11.57
CA VAL A 350 -11.24 25.18 -11.74
C VAL A 350 -11.68 26.02 -12.94
N ILE A 351 -12.35 25.39 -13.89
CA ILE A 351 -12.94 26.07 -15.05
C ILE A 351 -14.39 26.43 -14.74
N ASP A 352 -15.16 25.48 -14.20
CA ASP A 352 -16.57 25.70 -13.90
C ASP A 352 -17.08 24.78 -12.80
N ASN A 353 -18.22 25.18 -12.19
CA ASN A 353 -18.92 24.42 -11.16
C ASN A 353 -20.41 24.37 -11.48
N PHE A 354 -20.99 23.17 -11.38
CA PHE A 354 -22.42 22.93 -11.47
C PHE A 354 -22.89 22.21 -10.22
N ALA A 355 -23.88 22.73 -9.49
CA ALA A 355 -24.25 22.18 -8.22
C ALA A 355 -25.75 22.09 -7.99
N VAL A 356 -26.16 21.22 -7.07
CA VAL A 356 -27.51 21.23 -6.51
C VAL A 356 -27.69 22.54 -5.76
N LEU A 357 -28.70 23.31 -6.14
CA LEU A 357 -29.00 24.59 -5.49
C LEU A 357 -29.25 24.39 -4.00
N ASN A 358 -28.53 25.13 -3.17
CA ASN A 358 -28.55 25.07 -1.70
C ASN A 358 -27.81 23.88 -1.05
N ALA A 359 -26.87 23.25 -1.74
CA ALA A 359 -25.99 22.29 -1.11
C ALA A 359 -25.26 22.93 0.09
N THR A 360 -25.21 22.20 1.19
CA THR A 360 -24.54 22.62 2.41
C THR A 360 -23.36 21.67 2.61
N VAL A 361 -22.14 22.14 2.41
CA VAL A 361 -20.92 21.36 2.66
C VAL A 361 -20.57 21.48 4.13
N LYS A 362 -20.33 20.34 4.78
CA LYS A 362 -19.69 20.29 6.09
C LYS A 362 -18.19 20.17 5.88
N ASP A 363 -17.46 21.21 6.24
CA ASP A 363 -16.01 21.19 6.21
C ASP A 363 -15.49 20.96 7.63
N GLU A 364 -14.62 19.94 7.78
CA GLU A 364 -13.94 19.68 9.04
C GLU A 364 -12.63 20.44 9.05
N VAL A 365 -12.57 21.51 9.83
CA VAL A 365 -11.36 22.33 9.98
C VAL A 365 -10.74 22.05 11.35
N ILE A 366 -9.48 21.68 11.35
CA ILE A 366 -8.70 21.58 12.59
C ILE A 366 -8.35 23.01 13.04
N ASP A 367 -8.84 23.39 14.21
CA ASP A 367 -8.42 24.66 14.84
C ASP A 367 -6.91 24.60 15.14
N PRO A 368 -6.09 25.48 14.51
CA PRO A 368 -4.65 25.44 14.65
C PRO A 368 -4.15 25.80 16.08
N PHE A 369 -5.03 26.35 16.95
CA PHE A 369 -4.67 26.73 18.31
C PHE A 369 -5.06 25.70 19.35
N SER A 370 -6.20 25.00 19.17
CA SER A 370 -6.69 24.00 20.11
C SER A 370 -6.44 22.57 19.64
N GLY A 371 -6.13 22.34 18.36
CA GLY A 371 -6.01 21.01 17.76
C GLY A 371 -7.34 20.24 17.68
N GLN A 372 -8.46 20.88 18.00
CA GLN A 372 -9.79 20.25 17.92
C GLN A 372 -10.38 20.38 16.53
N THR A 373 -11.07 19.35 16.10
CA THR A 373 -11.82 19.35 14.83
C THR A 373 -13.14 20.08 15.03
N GLU A 374 -13.31 21.24 14.37
CA GLU A 374 -14.59 21.94 14.27
C GLU A 374 -15.27 21.61 12.95
N THR A 375 -16.51 21.15 13.02
CA THR A 375 -17.36 21.00 11.83
C THR A 375 -17.93 22.36 11.46
N ARG A 376 -17.46 22.98 10.38
CA ARG A 376 -18.05 24.20 9.85
C ARG A 376 -19.04 23.87 8.74
N VAL A 377 -20.23 24.40 8.86
CA VAL A 377 -21.21 24.38 7.79
C VAL A 377 -20.89 25.54 6.86
N VAL A 378 -20.27 25.23 5.72
CA VAL A 378 -20.02 26.23 4.66
C VAL A 378 -21.17 26.14 3.69
N LYS A 379 -21.94 27.21 3.58
CA LYS A 379 -22.93 27.34 2.52
C LYS A 379 -22.19 27.71 1.24
N VAL A 380 -22.01 26.75 0.34
CA VAL A 380 -21.44 27.00 -0.96
C VAL A 380 -22.57 27.53 -1.85
N ALA A 381 -22.52 28.81 -2.17
CA ALA A 381 -23.38 29.37 -3.19
C ALA A 381 -22.79 29.02 -4.56
N PHE A 382 -23.36 28.04 -5.22
CA PHE A 382 -23.05 27.77 -6.62
C PHE A 382 -24.01 28.58 -7.50
N ASP A 383 -23.46 29.32 -8.44
CA ASP A 383 -24.22 30.26 -9.28
C ASP A 383 -24.96 29.56 -10.43
N LYS A 384 -24.69 28.26 -10.68
CA LYS A 384 -25.22 27.55 -11.83
C LYS A 384 -25.93 26.24 -11.43
N PRO A 385 -27.15 26.02 -11.96
CA PRO A 385 -27.82 24.73 -11.81
C PRO A 385 -27.05 23.64 -12.52
N ILE A 386 -27.30 22.37 -12.14
CA ILE A 386 -26.66 21.21 -12.75
C ILE A 386 -26.89 21.21 -14.26
N GLN A 387 -25.78 21.21 -14.99
CA GLN A 387 -25.69 21.00 -16.41
C GLN A 387 -24.75 19.85 -16.68
N ARG A 388 -24.97 19.15 -17.79
CA ARG A 388 -24.15 17.98 -18.19
C ARG A 388 -23.43 18.23 -19.51
N TYR A 389 -23.19 19.47 -19.82
CA TYR A 389 -22.36 19.88 -20.96
C TYR A 389 -21.64 21.20 -20.65
N LEU A 390 -20.48 21.37 -21.23
CA LEU A 390 -19.68 22.58 -21.16
C LEU A 390 -18.92 22.78 -22.46
N GLY A 391 -18.99 23.99 -23.04
CA GLY A 391 -18.12 24.41 -24.12
C GLY A 391 -16.99 25.26 -23.57
N ILE A 392 -15.75 24.91 -23.87
CA ILE A 392 -14.52 25.63 -23.46
C ILE A 392 -13.91 26.23 -24.70
N SER A 393 -13.85 27.58 -24.78
CA SER A 393 -13.18 28.29 -25.87
C SER A 393 -11.68 28.42 -25.61
N GLU A 394 -10.90 28.65 -26.66
CA GLU A 394 -9.45 28.90 -26.58
C GLU A 394 -9.11 30.35 -26.14
N ASP A 395 -10.09 31.22 -25.93
CA ASP A 395 -9.91 32.62 -25.54
C ASP A 395 -9.77 32.84 -24.03
#